data_d7254193d34c3b8d73c34f93f320a2b6
#
_entry.id   d7254193d34c3b8d73c34f93f320a2b6
#
_cell.length_a   1.000
_cell.length_b   1.000
_cell.length_c   1.000
_cell.angle_alpha   90.00
_cell.angle_beta   90.00
_cell.angle_gamma   90.00
#
_symmetry.space_group_name_H-M   'P 1'
#
loop_
_entity.id
_entity.type
_entity.pdbx_description
1 polymer ?
#
loop_
_entity_poly.entity_id
_entity_poly.type
_entity_poly.pdbx_seq_one_letter_code
_entity_poly.pdbx_strand_id
1 'polypeptide(L)'
;MESSILLVGIVLVATIILFVTEWIRIDLAAILASLALAWLGLITPAEAVSGFASNAVITMTSVMILGYGIERTGIMSRLANTIIRVAGKSEQRITATISLTVGLLSSMMQNVGAAALFLPATRRIGRHTRIPASRLIMPMGFAAILGGCITMIGSGSLIVLNDLLVQAQAEPFSLFAVTPVGIPLLIAGIALFALAGGVRSEEHTSELQSHHPI
;
A
#
# COMPACT_ATOMS: atom_id res chain seq x y z
N MET A 1 25.24 -13.67 -26.84
CA MET A 1 25.05 -12.60 -25.82
C MET A 1 24.15 -11.47 -26.30
N GLU A 2 24.37 -10.85 -27.47
CA GLU A 2 23.52 -9.75 -27.98
C GLU A 2 22.08 -10.19 -28.25
N SER A 3 21.88 -11.37 -28.87
CA SER A 3 20.54 -11.91 -29.14
C SER A 3 19.74 -12.20 -27.86
N SER A 4 20.38 -12.65 -26.79
CA SER A 4 19.71 -12.93 -25.50
C SER A 4 19.27 -11.63 -24.80
N ILE A 5 20.09 -10.58 -24.85
CA ILE A 5 19.75 -9.27 -24.29
C ILE A 5 18.55 -8.67 -25.04
N LEU A 6 18.55 -8.80 -26.36
CA LEU A 6 17.45 -8.30 -27.20
C LEU A 6 16.14 -9.04 -26.91
N LEU A 7 16.18 -10.37 -26.75
CA LEU A 7 15.01 -11.17 -26.39
C LEU A 7 14.46 -10.80 -25.00
N VAL A 8 15.33 -10.63 -24.01
CA VAL A 8 14.92 -10.15 -22.67
C VAL A 8 14.27 -8.78 -22.78
N GLY A 9 14.85 -7.87 -23.57
CA GLY A 9 14.29 -6.55 -23.81
C GLY A 9 12.89 -6.59 -24.45
N ILE A 10 12.67 -7.46 -25.42
CA ILE A 10 11.36 -7.67 -26.06
C ILE A 10 10.33 -8.18 -25.04
N VAL A 11 10.67 -9.19 -24.24
CA VAL A 11 9.77 -9.73 -23.21
C VAL A 11 9.46 -8.65 -22.17
N LEU A 12 10.45 -7.86 -21.76
CA LEU A 12 10.25 -6.75 -20.81
C LEU A 12 9.27 -5.70 -21.35
N VAL A 13 9.49 -5.24 -22.60
CA VAL A 13 8.62 -4.26 -23.24
C VAL A 13 7.21 -4.82 -23.42
N ALA A 14 7.06 -6.06 -23.86
CA ALA A 14 5.77 -6.72 -23.98
C ALA A 14 5.03 -6.81 -22.62
N THR A 15 5.75 -7.14 -21.56
CA THR A 15 5.20 -7.19 -20.19
C THR A 15 4.74 -5.82 -19.71
N ILE A 16 5.54 -4.77 -19.97
CA ILE A 16 5.16 -3.39 -19.63
C ILE A 16 3.90 -2.97 -20.39
N ILE A 17 3.82 -3.29 -21.70
CA ILE A 17 2.63 -3.00 -22.50
C ILE A 17 1.39 -3.71 -21.92
N LEU A 18 1.51 -4.99 -21.55
CA LEU A 18 0.41 -5.74 -20.93
C LEU A 18 -0.02 -5.13 -19.60
N PHE A 19 0.91 -4.63 -18.79
CA PHE A 19 0.59 -3.97 -17.53
C PHE A 19 -0.10 -2.62 -17.73
N VAL A 20 0.33 -1.84 -18.72
CA VAL A 20 -0.23 -0.50 -19.01
C VAL A 20 -1.60 -0.61 -19.70
N THR A 21 -1.79 -1.60 -20.56
CA THR A 21 -3.07 -1.78 -21.28
C THR A 21 -4.14 -2.45 -20.44
N GLU A 22 -3.76 -3.10 -19.32
CA GLU A 22 -4.67 -3.84 -18.43
C GLU A 22 -5.58 -4.87 -19.15
N TRP A 23 -5.20 -5.30 -20.36
CA TRP A 23 -5.97 -6.29 -21.14
C TRP A 23 -6.06 -7.63 -20.42
N ILE A 24 -5.05 -7.94 -19.64
CA ILE A 24 -4.93 -9.18 -18.86
C ILE A 24 -4.62 -8.77 -17.42
N ARG A 25 -5.10 -9.55 -16.48
CA ARG A 25 -4.77 -9.35 -15.06
C ARG A 25 -3.25 -9.39 -14.86
N ILE A 26 -2.75 -8.50 -14.01
CA ILE A 26 -1.32 -8.31 -13.74
C ILE A 26 -0.64 -9.63 -13.32
N ASP A 27 -1.32 -10.44 -12.51
CA ASP A 27 -0.83 -11.76 -12.08
C ASP A 27 -0.62 -12.72 -13.25
N LEU A 28 -1.57 -12.78 -14.20
CA LEU A 28 -1.45 -13.60 -15.40
C LEU A 28 -0.35 -13.08 -16.33
N ALA A 29 -0.24 -11.78 -16.52
CA ALA A 29 0.82 -11.19 -17.34
C ALA A 29 2.22 -11.50 -16.77
N ALA A 30 2.39 -11.46 -15.45
CA ALA A 30 3.64 -11.84 -14.80
C ALA A 30 4.00 -13.32 -15.00
N ILE A 31 3.02 -14.23 -14.87
CA ILE A 31 3.21 -15.66 -15.13
C ILE A 31 3.56 -15.90 -16.60
N LEU A 32 2.88 -15.25 -17.54
CA LEU A 32 3.17 -15.38 -18.98
C LEU A 32 4.58 -14.87 -19.30
N ALA A 33 5.02 -13.77 -18.70
CA ALA A 33 6.39 -13.27 -18.88
C ALA A 33 7.43 -14.28 -18.38
N SER A 34 7.23 -14.89 -17.20
CA SER A 34 8.11 -15.91 -16.67
C SER A 34 8.17 -17.15 -17.56
N LEU A 35 7.01 -17.63 -18.06
CA LEU A 35 6.94 -18.75 -18.98
C LEU A 35 7.60 -18.43 -20.33
N ALA A 36 7.42 -17.21 -20.85
CA ALA A 36 8.05 -16.78 -22.10
C ALA A 36 9.58 -16.79 -21.99
N LEU A 37 10.14 -16.30 -20.87
CA LEU A 37 11.57 -16.33 -20.61
C LEU A 37 12.12 -17.79 -20.57
N ALA A 38 11.38 -18.69 -19.92
CA ALA A 38 11.75 -20.11 -19.86
C ALA A 38 11.65 -20.77 -21.25
N TRP A 39 10.61 -20.48 -22.02
CA TRP A 39 10.41 -21.05 -23.36
C TRP A 39 11.43 -20.55 -24.37
N LEU A 40 11.88 -19.31 -24.23
CA LEU A 40 12.97 -18.75 -25.03
C LEU A 40 14.36 -19.26 -24.61
N GLY A 41 14.43 -20.10 -23.56
CA GLY A 41 15.68 -20.65 -23.04
C GLY A 41 16.58 -19.62 -22.36
N LEU A 42 16.01 -18.49 -21.93
CA LEU A 42 16.73 -17.41 -21.23
C LEU A 42 16.90 -17.72 -19.74
N ILE A 43 15.99 -18.48 -19.17
CA ILE A 43 16.02 -19.01 -17.80
C ILE A 43 15.63 -20.48 -17.82
N THR A 44 16.04 -21.22 -16.82
CA THR A 44 15.61 -22.62 -16.65
C THR A 44 14.17 -22.70 -16.15
N PRO A 45 13.44 -23.81 -16.39
CA PRO A 45 12.10 -24.00 -15.82
C PRO A 45 12.07 -23.93 -14.29
N ALA A 46 13.15 -24.35 -13.62
CA ALA A 46 13.28 -24.24 -12.17
C ALA A 46 13.39 -22.78 -11.74
N GLU A 47 14.15 -21.96 -12.44
CA GLU A 47 14.27 -20.52 -12.18
C GLU A 47 12.96 -19.80 -12.41
N ALA A 48 12.20 -20.17 -13.45
CA ALA A 48 10.90 -19.57 -13.76
C ALA A 48 9.89 -19.69 -12.60
N VAL A 49 9.95 -20.79 -11.83
CA VAL A 49 9.05 -21.02 -10.69
C VAL A 49 9.69 -20.74 -9.33
N SER A 50 10.99 -20.53 -9.27
CA SER A 50 11.72 -20.30 -8.00
C SER A 50 11.25 -19.07 -7.25
N GLY A 51 10.77 -18.05 -7.97
CA GLY A 51 10.20 -16.84 -7.39
C GLY A 51 9.05 -17.10 -6.42
N PHE A 52 8.24 -18.14 -6.67
CA PHE A 52 7.13 -18.52 -5.76
C PHE A 52 7.59 -19.07 -4.41
N ALA A 53 8.82 -19.59 -4.34
CA ALA A 53 9.44 -20.09 -3.12
C ALA A 53 10.51 -19.15 -2.55
N SER A 54 10.58 -17.90 -3.06
CA SER A 54 11.54 -16.92 -2.57
C SER A 54 11.25 -16.50 -1.12
N ASN A 55 12.28 -16.08 -0.41
CA ASN A 55 12.14 -15.54 0.95
C ASN A 55 11.18 -14.35 0.99
N ALA A 56 11.13 -13.54 -0.06
CA ALA A 56 10.20 -12.42 -0.18
C ALA A 56 8.74 -12.90 -0.14
N VAL A 57 8.37 -13.91 -0.95
CA VAL A 57 7.02 -14.46 -1.02
C VAL A 57 6.62 -15.11 0.30
N ILE A 58 7.51 -15.89 0.91
CA ILE A 58 7.27 -16.53 2.22
C ILE A 58 7.07 -15.46 3.30
N THR A 59 7.90 -14.43 3.33
CA THR A 59 7.78 -13.33 4.29
C THR A 59 6.48 -12.55 4.10
N MET A 60 6.13 -12.18 2.86
CA MET A 60 4.87 -11.51 2.57
C MET A 60 3.66 -12.32 3.00
N THR A 61 3.65 -13.61 2.68
CA THR A 61 2.57 -14.52 3.06
C THR A 61 2.43 -14.62 4.58
N SER A 62 3.56 -14.74 5.29
CA SER A 62 3.59 -14.80 6.75
C SER A 62 3.04 -13.51 7.38
N VAL A 63 3.44 -12.34 6.87
CA VAL A 63 2.94 -11.04 7.34
C VAL A 63 1.43 -10.90 7.06
N MET A 64 0.95 -11.39 5.91
CA MET A 64 -0.49 -11.39 5.61
C MET A 64 -1.29 -12.27 6.58
N ILE A 65 -0.77 -13.45 6.90
CA ILE A 65 -1.41 -14.37 7.88
C ILE A 65 -1.45 -13.73 9.27
N LEU A 66 -0.33 -13.15 9.72
CA LEU A 66 -0.26 -12.45 11.01
C LEU A 66 -1.20 -11.23 11.03
N GLY A 67 -1.23 -10.44 9.97
CA GLY A 67 -2.13 -9.31 9.83
C GLY A 67 -3.60 -9.73 9.93
N TYR A 68 -3.99 -10.80 9.23
CA TYR A 68 -5.33 -11.37 9.33
C TYR A 68 -5.65 -11.89 10.75
N GLY A 69 -4.67 -12.51 11.41
CA GLY A 69 -4.81 -12.93 12.81
C GLY A 69 -5.11 -11.75 13.74
N ILE A 70 -4.37 -10.65 13.60
CA ILE A 70 -4.59 -9.41 14.37
C ILE A 70 -5.99 -8.84 14.11
N GLU A 71 -6.43 -8.84 12.85
CA GLU A 71 -7.78 -8.39 12.47
C GLU A 71 -8.88 -9.18 13.20
N ARG A 72 -8.74 -10.49 13.27
CA ARG A 72 -9.70 -11.38 13.92
C ARG A 72 -9.80 -11.19 15.44
N THR A 73 -8.80 -10.63 16.09
CA THR A 73 -8.82 -10.38 17.55
C THR A 73 -9.77 -9.25 17.94
N GLY A 74 -10.27 -8.44 17.00
CA GLY A 74 -11.12 -7.29 17.27
C GLY A 74 -10.40 -6.12 17.96
N ILE A 75 -9.08 -6.19 18.13
CA ILE A 75 -8.25 -5.11 18.68
C ILE A 75 -8.46 -3.83 17.90
N MET A 76 -8.60 -3.93 16.57
CA MET A 76 -8.80 -2.79 15.68
C MET A 76 -10.11 -2.03 15.94
N SER A 77 -11.18 -2.75 16.25
CA SER A 77 -12.45 -2.12 16.61
C SER A 77 -12.38 -1.36 17.94
N ARG A 78 -11.60 -1.89 18.89
CA ARG A 78 -11.34 -1.21 20.17
C ARG A 78 -10.49 0.03 19.97
N LEU A 79 -9.46 -0.05 19.13
CA LEU A 79 -8.60 1.07 18.76
C LEU A 79 -9.40 2.19 18.08
N ALA A 80 -10.25 1.86 17.11
CA ALA A 80 -11.11 2.81 16.41
C ALA A 80 -12.03 3.56 17.39
N ASN A 81 -12.64 2.85 18.35
CA ASN A 81 -13.48 3.48 19.38
C ASN A 81 -12.69 4.42 20.29
N THR A 82 -11.44 4.07 20.62
CA THR A 82 -10.56 4.93 21.43
C THR A 82 -10.20 6.19 20.67
N ILE A 83 -9.91 6.10 19.37
CA ILE A 83 -9.62 7.25 18.51
C ILE A 83 -10.79 8.23 18.51
N ILE A 84 -12.03 7.75 18.36
CA ILE A 84 -13.24 8.61 18.37
C ILE A 84 -13.35 9.38 19.68
N ARG A 85 -13.01 8.75 20.81
CA ARG A 85 -13.07 9.40 22.12
C ARG A 85 -12.00 10.48 22.30
N VAL A 86 -10.79 10.25 21.78
CA VAL A 86 -9.63 11.15 21.95
C VAL A 86 -9.66 12.31 20.95
N ALA A 87 -10.10 12.05 19.71
CA ALA A 87 -10.06 13.06 18.64
C ALA A 87 -11.06 14.21 18.80
N GLY A 88 -12.12 14.04 19.61
CA GLY A 88 -13.13 15.08 19.83
C GLY A 88 -13.98 15.36 18.57
N LYS A 89 -14.35 16.65 18.35
CA LYS A 89 -15.23 17.09 17.24
C LYS A 89 -14.49 17.84 16.13
N SER A 90 -13.21 18.12 16.26
CA SER A 90 -12.43 18.87 15.26
C SER A 90 -12.05 17.98 14.09
N GLU A 91 -12.39 18.38 12.87
CA GLU A 91 -12.03 17.66 11.63
C GLU A 91 -10.54 17.40 11.54
N GLN A 92 -9.72 18.42 11.80
CA GLN A 92 -8.25 18.30 11.77
C GLN A 92 -7.72 17.27 12.75
N ARG A 93 -8.24 17.27 14.00
CA ARG A 93 -7.83 16.30 15.02
C ARG A 93 -8.27 14.90 14.67
N ILE A 94 -9.48 14.73 14.14
CA ILE A 94 -10.02 13.44 13.70
C ILE A 94 -9.15 12.90 12.56
N THR A 95 -8.88 13.71 11.54
CA THR A 95 -8.03 13.34 10.40
C THR A 95 -6.63 12.96 10.86
N ALA A 96 -5.99 13.79 11.69
CA ALA A 96 -4.64 13.52 12.20
C ALA A 96 -4.59 12.23 13.04
N THR A 97 -5.58 12.02 13.92
CA THR A 97 -5.62 10.84 14.78
C THR A 97 -5.86 9.54 13.99
N ILE A 98 -6.80 9.57 13.03
CA ILE A 98 -7.06 8.43 12.14
C ILE A 98 -5.79 8.13 11.32
N SER A 99 -5.22 9.14 10.69
CA SER A 99 -4.03 9.00 9.84
C SER A 99 -2.83 8.48 10.62
N LEU A 100 -2.58 9.02 11.82
CA LEU A 100 -1.49 8.53 12.68
C LEU A 100 -1.69 7.06 13.06
N THR A 101 -2.90 6.70 13.46
CA THR A 101 -3.19 5.32 13.89
C THR A 101 -3.05 4.34 12.72
N VAL A 102 -3.62 4.69 11.57
CA VAL A 102 -3.52 3.84 10.38
C VAL A 102 -2.08 3.73 9.90
N GLY A 103 -1.33 4.84 9.89
CA GLY A 103 0.09 4.84 9.53
C GLY A 103 0.93 3.96 10.45
N LEU A 104 0.74 4.05 11.77
CA LEU A 104 1.45 3.20 12.73
C LEU A 104 1.07 1.71 12.55
N LEU A 105 -0.19 1.39 12.29
CA LEU A 105 -0.60 0.02 12.04
C LEU A 105 -0.06 -0.51 10.72
N SER A 106 -0.05 0.33 9.69
CA SER A 106 0.51 -0.02 8.39
C SER A 106 2.00 -0.28 8.43
N SER A 107 2.72 0.23 9.43
CA SER A 107 4.13 -0.12 9.61
C SER A 107 4.37 -1.57 10.03
N MET A 108 3.33 -2.24 10.57
CA MET A 108 3.41 -3.63 11.05
C MET A 108 2.58 -4.60 10.19
N MET A 109 1.80 -4.09 9.25
CA MET A 109 0.96 -4.90 8.36
C MET A 109 0.90 -4.24 6.98
N GLN A 110 0.47 -4.97 5.96
CA GLN A 110 0.39 -4.40 4.62
C GLN A 110 -0.59 -3.23 4.53
N ASN A 111 -0.24 -2.21 3.73
CA ASN A 111 -0.98 -0.97 3.55
C ASN A 111 -2.47 -1.18 3.24
N VAL A 112 -2.76 -2.13 2.33
CA VAL A 112 -4.13 -2.45 1.91
C VAL A 112 -4.94 -3.01 3.08
N GLY A 113 -4.35 -3.88 3.88
CA GLY A 113 -4.98 -4.45 5.08
C GLY A 113 -5.30 -3.37 6.11
N ALA A 114 -4.33 -2.50 6.42
CA ALA A 114 -4.53 -1.38 7.35
C ALA A 114 -5.65 -0.44 6.87
N ALA A 115 -5.64 -0.06 5.59
CA ALA A 115 -6.67 0.80 5.02
C ALA A 115 -8.06 0.13 5.03
N ALA A 116 -8.15 -1.13 4.64
CA ALA A 116 -9.41 -1.89 4.60
C ALA A 116 -10.04 -2.02 5.99
N LEU A 117 -9.22 -2.28 7.02
CA LEU A 117 -9.65 -2.36 8.42
C LEU A 117 -10.26 -1.07 8.93
N PHE A 118 -9.64 0.07 8.60
CA PHE A 118 -10.09 1.38 9.10
C PHE A 118 -11.19 2.00 8.25
N LEU A 119 -11.43 1.55 7.03
CA LEU A 119 -12.44 2.10 6.14
C LEU A 119 -13.86 2.11 6.76
N PRO A 120 -14.37 1.01 7.35
CA PRO A 120 -15.68 1.03 8.01
C PRO A 120 -15.74 1.99 9.20
N ALA A 121 -14.67 2.02 10.01
CA ALA A 121 -14.57 2.90 11.17
C ALA A 121 -14.55 4.38 10.73
N THR A 122 -13.77 4.72 9.73
CA THR A 122 -13.67 6.07 9.17
C THR A 122 -15.01 6.54 8.59
N ARG A 123 -15.73 5.68 7.86
CA ARG A 123 -17.08 5.98 7.37
C ARG A 123 -18.06 6.22 8.51
N ARG A 124 -17.99 5.43 9.58
CA ARG A 124 -18.82 5.60 10.76
C ARG A 124 -18.53 6.93 11.47
N ILE A 125 -17.26 7.29 11.61
CA ILE A 125 -16.84 8.58 12.19
C ILE A 125 -17.39 9.74 11.34
N GLY A 126 -17.23 9.70 10.03
CA GLY A 126 -17.74 10.72 9.11
C GLY A 126 -19.26 10.95 9.29
N ARG A 127 -20.05 9.86 9.39
CA ARG A 127 -21.49 9.95 9.63
C ARG A 127 -21.83 10.60 10.98
N HIS A 128 -21.11 10.28 12.05
CA HIS A 128 -21.35 10.82 13.38
C HIS A 128 -20.93 12.28 13.52
N THR A 129 -19.86 12.67 12.85
CA THR A 129 -19.29 14.03 12.92
C THR A 129 -19.83 14.96 11.85
N ARG A 130 -20.62 14.44 10.89
CA ARG A 130 -21.10 15.15 9.69
C ARG A 130 -19.97 15.64 8.77
N ILE A 131 -18.78 15.02 8.86
CA ILE A 131 -17.66 15.28 7.97
C ILE A 131 -17.81 14.36 6.75
N PRO A 132 -17.69 14.87 5.52
CA PRO A 132 -17.72 14.03 4.32
C PRO A 132 -16.69 12.89 4.41
N ALA A 133 -17.11 11.66 4.11
CA ALA A 133 -16.25 10.50 4.27
C ALA A 133 -14.97 10.60 3.41
N SER A 134 -15.04 11.24 2.24
CA SER A 134 -13.90 11.49 1.36
C SER A 134 -12.77 12.27 2.05
N ARG A 135 -13.11 13.26 2.86
CA ARG A 135 -12.15 14.08 3.61
C ARG A 135 -11.38 13.31 4.68
N LEU A 136 -11.89 12.17 5.12
CA LEU A 136 -11.25 11.29 6.10
C LEU A 136 -10.57 10.09 5.42
N ILE A 137 -11.19 9.53 4.37
CA ILE A 137 -10.69 8.33 3.68
C ILE A 137 -9.41 8.62 2.90
N MET A 138 -9.33 9.76 2.21
CA MET A 138 -8.16 10.12 1.43
C MET A 138 -6.90 10.27 2.31
N PRO A 139 -6.89 11.10 3.37
CA PRO A 139 -5.74 11.18 4.28
C PRO A 139 -5.40 9.84 4.94
N MET A 140 -6.41 9.05 5.30
CA MET A 140 -6.23 7.72 5.86
C MET A 140 -5.50 6.79 4.89
N GLY A 141 -5.89 6.79 3.61
CA GLY A 141 -5.25 5.98 2.58
C GLY A 141 -3.79 6.37 2.34
N PHE A 142 -3.51 7.67 2.24
CA PHE A 142 -2.13 8.17 2.14
C PHE A 142 -1.31 7.81 3.38
N ALA A 143 -1.87 7.95 4.57
CA ALA A 143 -1.19 7.58 5.81
C ALA A 143 -0.90 6.08 5.88
N ALA A 144 -1.77 5.21 5.33
CA ALA A 144 -1.49 3.79 5.21
C ALA A 144 -0.26 3.53 4.33
N ILE A 145 -0.16 4.21 3.19
CA ILE A 145 0.98 4.06 2.26
C ILE A 145 2.27 4.57 2.92
N LEU A 146 2.25 5.76 3.49
CA LEU A 146 3.42 6.37 4.14
C LEU A 146 3.85 5.59 5.39
N GLY A 147 2.89 5.06 6.13
CA GLY A 147 3.13 4.20 7.29
C GLY A 147 3.84 2.90 6.91
N GLY A 148 3.50 2.33 5.75
CA GLY A 148 4.20 1.16 5.22
C GLY A 148 5.68 1.39 4.90
N CYS A 149 6.11 2.64 4.78
CA CYS A 149 7.52 2.99 4.60
C CYS A 149 8.30 3.12 5.93
N ILE A 150 7.67 2.91 7.09
CA ILE A 150 8.35 3.01 8.39
C ILE A 150 9.18 1.77 8.67
N THR A 151 8.71 0.59 8.27
CA THR A 151 9.45 -0.66 8.46
C THR A 151 9.48 -1.48 7.17
N MET A 152 10.41 -2.43 7.10
CA MET A 152 10.49 -3.36 5.97
C MET A 152 9.24 -4.25 5.85
N ILE A 153 8.51 -4.49 6.94
CA ILE A 153 7.32 -5.36 6.97
C ILE A 153 6.11 -4.68 6.29
N GLY A 154 5.97 -3.36 6.48
CA GLY A 154 4.81 -2.61 5.98
C GLY A 154 4.71 -2.52 4.45
N SER A 155 5.83 -2.68 3.75
CA SER A 155 5.89 -2.56 2.28
C SER A 155 6.43 -3.82 1.62
N GLY A 156 5.58 -4.49 0.85
CA GLY A 156 5.99 -5.65 0.05
C GLY A 156 7.12 -5.34 -0.93
N SER A 157 7.15 -4.13 -1.49
CA SER A 157 8.20 -3.68 -2.42
C SER A 157 9.57 -3.64 -1.74
N LEU A 158 9.65 -3.22 -0.48
CA LEU A 158 10.90 -3.21 0.28
C LEU A 158 11.39 -4.63 0.58
N ILE A 159 10.47 -5.58 0.82
CA ILE A 159 10.83 -6.99 1.01
C ILE A 159 11.44 -7.56 -0.27
N VAL A 160 10.82 -7.29 -1.44
CA VAL A 160 11.37 -7.71 -2.74
C VAL A 160 12.73 -7.06 -3.00
N LEU A 161 12.87 -5.75 -2.74
CA LEU A 161 14.16 -5.07 -2.88
C LEU A 161 15.23 -5.73 -2.03
N ASN A 162 14.91 -6.09 -0.81
CA ASN A 162 15.85 -6.75 0.10
C ASN A 162 16.29 -8.14 -0.41
N ASP A 163 15.34 -8.90 -0.97
CA ASP A 163 15.64 -10.19 -1.59
C ASP A 163 16.57 -10.04 -2.80
N LEU A 164 16.35 -9.01 -3.63
CA LEU A 164 17.22 -8.69 -4.76
C LEU A 164 18.63 -8.25 -4.32
N LEU A 165 18.75 -7.48 -3.22
CA LEU A 165 20.06 -7.11 -2.66
C LEU A 165 20.84 -8.34 -2.21
N VAL A 166 20.18 -9.29 -1.55
CA VAL A 166 20.81 -10.57 -1.16
C VAL A 166 21.28 -11.35 -2.38
N GLN A 167 20.47 -11.43 -3.45
CA GLN A 167 20.84 -12.08 -4.69
C GLN A 167 22.03 -11.39 -5.39
N ALA A 168 22.11 -10.07 -5.29
CA ALA A 168 23.22 -9.25 -5.80
C ALA A 168 24.46 -9.27 -4.90
N GLN A 169 24.47 -10.06 -3.82
CA GLN A 169 25.54 -10.10 -2.80
C GLN A 169 25.80 -8.74 -2.13
N ALA A 170 24.80 -7.86 -2.11
CA ALA A 170 24.83 -6.60 -1.39
C ALA A 170 24.26 -6.77 0.03
N GLU A 171 24.61 -5.84 0.92
CA GLU A 171 24.08 -5.88 2.29
C GLU A 171 22.57 -5.58 2.30
N PRO A 172 21.73 -6.48 2.87
CA PRO A 172 20.31 -6.25 2.99
C PRO A 172 20.01 -5.18 4.05
N PHE A 173 18.94 -4.43 3.86
CA PHE A 173 18.45 -3.50 4.84
C PHE A 173 17.95 -4.21 6.11
N SER A 174 18.26 -3.70 7.27
CA SER A 174 17.66 -4.13 8.52
C SER A 174 16.19 -3.71 8.61
N LEU A 175 15.43 -4.34 9.52
CA LEU A 175 14.00 -4.10 9.70
C LEU A 175 13.63 -2.61 9.84
N PHE A 176 14.47 -1.83 10.50
CA PHE A 176 14.27 -0.41 10.80
C PHE A 176 15.18 0.54 10.01
N ALA A 177 15.89 0.05 8.99
CA ALA A 177 16.79 0.89 8.18
C ALA A 177 16.04 2.05 7.48
N VAL A 178 14.79 1.86 7.11
CA VAL A 178 13.96 2.86 6.43
C VAL A 178 13.20 3.78 7.39
N THR A 179 13.18 3.47 8.69
CA THR A 179 12.43 4.23 9.72
C THR A 179 12.82 5.71 9.81
N PRO A 180 14.11 6.10 9.72
CA PRO A 180 14.49 7.51 9.76
C PRO A 180 13.89 8.36 8.63
N VAL A 181 13.53 7.74 7.52
CA VAL A 181 12.85 8.39 6.39
C VAL A 181 11.33 8.24 6.52
N GLY A 182 10.85 7.06 6.90
CA GLY A 182 9.42 6.74 6.97
C GLY A 182 8.66 7.58 8.01
N ILE A 183 9.25 7.80 9.20
CA ILE A 183 8.59 8.60 10.25
C ILE A 183 8.42 10.07 9.83
N PRO A 184 9.45 10.79 9.37
CA PRO A 184 9.27 12.16 8.87
C PRO A 184 8.27 12.27 7.73
N LEU A 185 8.26 11.31 6.80
CA LEU A 185 7.29 11.27 5.70
C LEU A 185 5.85 11.11 6.21
N LEU A 186 5.61 10.22 7.17
CA LEU A 186 4.30 10.05 7.76
C LEU A 186 3.85 11.33 8.48
N ILE A 187 4.71 11.95 9.28
CA ILE A 187 4.41 13.20 9.99
C ILE A 187 4.11 14.33 9.00
N ALA A 188 4.93 14.48 7.96
CA ALA A 188 4.73 15.49 6.92
C ALA A 188 3.40 15.26 6.17
N GLY A 189 3.08 14.02 5.83
CA GLY A 189 1.81 13.67 5.19
C GLY A 189 0.60 13.97 6.08
N ILE A 190 0.66 13.63 7.36
CA ILE A 190 -0.40 13.95 8.33
C ILE A 190 -0.56 15.47 8.47
N ALA A 191 0.55 16.21 8.61
CA ALA A 191 0.53 17.66 8.72
C ALA A 191 -0.08 18.30 7.46
N LEU A 192 0.32 17.84 6.28
CA LEU A 192 -0.22 18.32 5.00
C LEU A 192 -1.75 18.17 4.95
N PHE A 193 -2.27 16.98 5.25
CA PHE A 193 -3.71 16.73 5.18
C PHE A 193 -4.48 17.37 6.33
N ALA A 194 -3.91 17.49 7.52
CA ALA A 194 -4.54 18.16 8.64
C ALA A 194 -4.65 19.68 8.41
N LEU A 195 -3.65 20.29 7.76
CA LEU A 195 -3.61 21.73 7.52
C LEU A 195 -4.28 22.12 6.17
N ALA A 196 -4.06 21.34 5.13
CA ALA A 196 -4.53 21.65 3.76
C ALA A 196 -5.87 20.96 3.40
N GLY A 197 -6.33 20.01 4.19
CA GLY A 197 -7.56 19.24 3.91
C GLY A 197 -8.84 20.07 3.83
N GLY A 198 -8.84 21.28 4.39
CA GLY A 198 -9.96 22.21 4.29
C GLY A 198 -10.08 22.93 2.93
N VAL A 199 -8.99 23.08 2.20
CA VAL A 199 -8.93 23.94 1.00
C VAL A 199 -9.30 23.20 -0.30
N ARG A 200 -9.06 21.90 -0.39
CA ARG A 200 -9.18 21.15 -1.64
C ARG A 200 -10.53 20.46 -1.92
N SER A 201 -11.46 20.53 -1.01
CA SER A 201 -12.71 19.76 -1.09
C SER A 201 -13.88 20.53 -1.71
N GLU A 202 -13.73 21.81 -2.02
CA GLU A 202 -14.81 22.64 -2.58
C GLU A 202 -15.00 22.50 -4.10
N GLU A 203 -13.97 22.09 -4.84
CA GLU A 203 -14.03 22.07 -6.31
C GLU A 203 -14.88 20.94 -6.91
N HIS A 204 -15.06 19.82 -6.23
CA HIS A 204 -15.83 18.68 -6.80
C HIS A 204 -17.30 18.61 -6.42
N THR A 205 -17.77 19.44 -5.49
CA THR A 205 -19.21 19.43 -5.09
C THR A 205 -20.04 20.36 -5.95
N SER A 206 -19.46 21.35 -6.61
CA SER A 206 -20.18 22.31 -7.45
C SER A 206 -20.58 21.75 -8.81
N GLU A 207 -19.83 20.80 -9.38
CA GLU A 207 -20.15 20.24 -10.69
C GLU A 207 -21.27 19.19 -10.67
N LEU A 208 -21.44 18.46 -9.55
CA LEU A 208 -22.51 17.44 -9.44
C LEU A 208 -23.88 18.00 -9.09
N GLN A 209 -23.96 19.25 -8.61
CA GLN A 209 -25.23 19.90 -8.32
C GLN A 209 -25.83 20.68 -9.51
N SER A 210 -25.04 20.91 -10.57
CA SER A 210 -25.51 21.66 -11.75
C SER A 210 -26.21 20.81 -12.82
N HIS A 211 -26.29 19.48 -12.67
CA HIS A 211 -26.87 18.55 -13.65
C HIS A 211 -28.12 17.82 -13.17
N HIS A 212 -28.99 18.45 -12.38
CA HIS A 212 -30.37 18.05 -12.29
C HIS A 212 -31.28 19.17 -12.83
N PRO A 213 -31.64 19.16 -14.11
CA PRO A 213 -32.86 19.85 -14.56
C PRO A 213 -34.06 18.99 -14.15
N ILE A 214 -35.05 19.67 -13.65
CA ILE A 214 -36.43 19.27 -13.30
C ILE A 214 -37.07 18.43 -14.41
#